data_0eee3a5d30c03688716b7b8dd30205cb
#
_entry.id   0eee3a5d30c03688716b7b8dd30205cb
#
_cell.length_a   1.000
_cell.length_b   1.000
_cell.length_c   1.000
_cell.angle_alpha   90.00
_cell.angle_beta   90.00
_cell.angle_gamma   90.00
#
_symmetry.space_group_name_H-M   'P 1'
#
loop_
_entity.id
_entity.type
_entity.pdbx_description
1 polymer ?
#
loop_
_entity_poly.entity_id
_entity_poly.type
_entity_poly.pdbx_seq_one_letter_code
_entity_poly.pdbx_strand_id
1 'polypeptide(L)'
;MGEKAVSEVFSYMLIFGIVIFAISMVYSQVYTSTLETSQKFKVEGIRESFKKIYNVFALSVYGGASLQQIQIELQRGTLAVENKTHIAIRIGDESFDLYPRSLSYQLGDYMISFESGALWESYYGYSKTVQTPAIYIKTVQVPQASGTERVLVIVIDELENDVSVSGEGLLVILFNSSLDTSRIYSGGKEVEFTITSPYAALWEEYLSNFGSVSRDSDTVTMETRAGTVVFTVYKTNVETNRI
;
A
#
# COMPACT_ATOMS: atom_id res chain seq x y z
N MET A 1 -67.56 -37.68 -5.67
CA MET A 1 -66.78 -37.10 -4.54
C MET A 1 -65.28 -37.08 -4.78
N GLY A 2 -64.73 -37.76 -5.79
CA GLY A 2 -63.26 -37.80 -6.02
C GLY A 2 -62.60 -36.55 -6.66
N GLU A 3 -63.31 -35.87 -7.58
CA GLU A 3 -62.71 -34.78 -8.32
C GLU A 3 -62.39 -33.51 -7.47
N LYS A 4 -63.25 -33.18 -6.50
CA LYS A 4 -62.98 -32.04 -5.60
C LYS A 4 -61.79 -32.30 -4.68
N ALA A 5 -61.62 -33.48 -4.16
CA ALA A 5 -60.46 -33.82 -3.30
C ALA A 5 -59.15 -33.81 -4.05
N VAL A 6 -59.14 -34.23 -5.33
CA VAL A 6 -57.93 -34.17 -6.18
C VAL A 6 -57.53 -32.69 -6.49
N SER A 7 -58.51 -31.83 -6.78
CA SER A 7 -58.30 -30.41 -7.04
C SER A 7 -57.74 -29.67 -5.80
N GLU A 8 -58.20 -30.00 -4.60
CA GLU A 8 -57.65 -29.41 -3.35
C GLU A 8 -56.21 -29.83 -3.11
N VAL A 9 -55.86 -31.09 -3.30
CA VAL A 9 -54.45 -31.57 -3.16
C VAL A 9 -53.52 -30.89 -4.16
N PHE A 10 -53.94 -30.73 -5.42
CA PHE A 10 -53.18 -30.01 -6.42
C PHE A 10 -52.98 -28.54 -6.05
N SER A 11 -53.99 -27.87 -5.50
CA SER A 11 -53.89 -26.48 -5.05
C SER A 11 -52.90 -26.34 -3.91
N TYR A 12 -52.92 -27.24 -2.92
CA TYR A 12 -51.93 -27.22 -1.83
C TYR A 12 -50.52 -27.51 -2.32
N MET A 13 -50.30 -28.45 -3.25
CA MET A 13 -48.99 -28.70 -3.86
C MET A 13 -48.47 -27.50 -4.62
N LEU A 14 -49.32 -26.80 -5.35
CA LEU A 14 -48.93 -25.61 -6.11
C LEU A 14 -48.54 -24.45 -5.18
N ILE A 15 -49.34 -24.19 -4.14
CA ILE A 15 -49.02 -23.18 -3.12
C ILE A 15 -47.70 -23.52 -2.43
N PHE A 16 -47.52 -24.78 -2.03
CA PHE A 16 -46.29 -25.23 -1.39
C PHE A 16 -45.06 -25.08 -2.31
N GLY A 17 -45.19 -25.41 -3.60
CA GLY A 17 -44.15 -25.19 -4.61
C GLY A 17 -43.77 -23.72 -4.77
N ILE A 18 -44.77 -22.82 -4.81
CA ILE A 18 -44.55 -21.38 -4.90
C ILE A 18 -43.84 -20.87 -3.64
N VAL A 19 -44.24 -21.31 -2.47
CA VAL A 19 -43.58 -20.89 -1.20
C VAL A 19 -42.16 -21.37 -1.12
N ILE A 20 -41.86 -22.62 -1.49
CA ILE A 20 -40.47 -23.11 -1.54
C ILE A 20 -39.61 -22.31 -2.55
N PHE A 21 -40.20 -22.06 -3.74
CA PHE A 21 -39.48 -21.25 -4.76
C PHE A 21 -39.19 -19.84 -4.25
N ALA A 22 -40.18 -19.18 -3.63
CA ALA A 22 -39.95 -17.83 -3.07
C ALA A 22 -38.91 -17.83 -1.96
N ILE A 23 -38.94 -18.80 -1.04
CA ILE A 23 -37.93 -18.94 0.02
C ILE A 23 -36.54 -19.18 -0.58
N SER A 24 -36.43 -20.05 -1.59
CA SER A 24 -35.16 -20.36 -2.26
C SER A 24 -34.58 -19.13 -2.95
N MET A 25 -35.42 -18.32 -3.59
CA MET A 25 -35.01 -17.07 -4.25
C MET A 25 -34.49 -16.05 -3.23
N VAL A 26 -35.22 -15.83 -2.14
CA VAL A 26 -34.80 -14.93 -1.06
C VAL A 26 -33.50 -15.42 -0.42
N TYR A 27 -33.43 -16.72 -0.12
CA TYR A 27 -32.19 -17.29 0.46
C TYR A 27 -30.96 -17.09 -0.45
N SER A 28 -31.08 -17.35 -1.76
CA SER A 28 -30.01 -17.13 -2.73
C SER A 28 -29.54 -15.68 -2.75
N GLN A 29 -30.48 -14.74 -2.73
CA GLN A 29 -30.18 -13.31 -2.77
C GLN A 29 -29.51 -12.82 -1.48
N VAL A 30 -30.02 -13.25 -0.32
CA VAL A 30 -29.43 -12.92 0.99
C VAL A 30 -28.02 -13.52 1.13
N TYR A 31 -27.86 -14.79 0.72
CA TYR A 31 -26.56 -15.46 0.81
C TYR A 31 -25.47 -14.74 0.00
N THR A 32 -25.76 -14.39 -1.25
CA THR A 32 -24.83 -13.66 -2.12
C THR A 32 -24.48 -12.29 -1.55
N SER A 33 -25.48 -11.52 -1.12
CA SER A 33 -25.28 -10.21 -0.50
C SER A 33 -24.45 -10.27 0.78
N THR A 34 -24.63 -11.31 1.59
CA THR A 34 -23.87 -11.52 2.83
C THR A 34 -22.41 -11.82 2.55
N LEU A 35 -22.11 -12.64 1.52
CA LEU A 35 -20.74 -12.94 1.11
C LEU A 35 -20.01 -11.70 0.60
N GLU A 36 -20.63 -10.92 -0.28
CA GLU A 36 -20.06 -9.67 -0.79
C GLU A 36 -19.79 -8.67 0.33
N THR A 37 -20.74 -8.53 1.25
CA THR A 37 -20.60 -7.63 2.41
C THR A 37 -19.45 -8.07 3.32
N SER A 38 -19.35 -9.37 3.59
CA SER A 38 -18.24 -9.93 4.38
C SER A 38 -16.87 -9.68 3.74
N GLN A 39 -16.75 -9.84 2.41
CA GLN A 39 -15.51 -9.55 1.70
C GLN A 39 -15.14 -8.06 1.77
N LYS A 40 -16.13 -7.16 1.60
CA LYS A 40 -15.90 -5.71 1.73
C LYS A 40 -15.38 -5.33 3.12
N PHE A 41 -15.95 -5.89 4.17
CA PHE A 41 -15.48 -5.66 5.54
C PHE A 41 -14.05 -6.16 5.77
N LYS A 42 -13.68 -7.32 5.20
CA LYS A 42 -12.32 -7.83 5.28
C LYS A 42 -11.32 -6.89 4.59
N VAL A 43 -11.62 -6.48 3.37
CA VAL A 43 -10.77 -5.55 2.61
C VAL A 43 -10.61 -4.22 3.36
N GLU A 44 -11.71 -3.66 3.90
CA GLU A 44 -11.63 -2.42 4.66
C GLU A 44 -10.83 -2.58 5.96
N GLY A 45 -11.02 -3.68 6.68
CA GLY A 45 -10.24 -3.99 7.89
C GLY A 45 -8.73 -4.10 7.60
N ILE A 46 -8.35 -4.70 6.49
CA ILE A 46 -6.94 -4.77 6.06
C ILE A 46 -6.42 -3.39 5.65
N ARG A 47 -7.20 -2.62 4.89
CA ARG A 47 -6.83 -1.25 4.51
C ARG A 47 -6.56 -0.38 5.74
N GLU A 48 -7.44 -0.41 6.73
CA GLU A 48 -7.24 0.33 7.97
C GLU A 48 -6.04 -0.18 8.78
N SER A 49 -5.77 -1.48 8.74
CA SER A 49 -4.56 -2.05 9.34
C SER A 49 -3.29 -1.53 8.67
N PHE A 50 -3.27 -1.43 7.34
CA PHE A 50 -2.13 -0.89 6.60
C PHE A 50 -1.95 0.62 6.80
N LYS A 51 -3.02 1.38 6.95
CA LYS A 51 -2.92 2.80 7.35
C LYS A 51 -2.30 2.94 8.75
N LYS A 52 -2.63 2.05 9.68
CA LYS A 52 -1.97 2.01 11.00
C LYS A 52 -0.50 1.63 10.88
N ILE A 53 -0.15 0.63 10.04
CA ILE A 53 1.24 0.26 9.73
C ILE A 53 1.99 1.49 9.21
N TYR A 54 1.44 2.20 8.23
CA TYR A 54 2.02 3.43 7.70
C TYR A 54 2.31 4.46 8.81
N ASN A 55 1.36 4.72 9.70
CA ASN A 55 1.52 5.68 10.80
C ASN A 55 2.58 5.23 11.82
N VAL A 56 2.56 3.96 12.19
CA VAL A 56 3.54 3.38 13.13
C VAL A 56 4.94 3.40 12.51
N PHE A 57 5.04 3.07 11.24
CA PHE A 57 6.27 3.16 10.47
C PHE A 57 6.80 4.59 10.40
N ALA A 58 5.92 5.57 10.11
CA ALA A 58 6.31 6.98 10.10
C ALA A 58 6.84 7.45 11.45
N LEU A 59 6.28 6.97 12.58
CA LEU A 59 6.81 7.23 13.91
C LEU A 59 8.19 6.59 14.13
N SER A 60 8.42 5.40 13.60
CA SER A 60 9.72 4.71 13.70
C SER A 60 10.81 5.46 12.92
N VAL A 61 10.51 5.87 11.70
CA VAL A 61 11.47 6.53 10.80
C VAL A 61 11.64 8.01 11.14
N TYR A 62 10.55 8.76 11.31
CA TYR A 62 10.59 10.23 11.46
C TYR A 62 10.43 10.71 12.89
N GLY A 63 9.82 9.90 13.76
CA GLY A 63 9.49 10.27 15.14
C GLY A 63 10.59 9.95 16.14
N GLY A 64 11.69 9.33 15.73
CA GLY A 64 12.80 8.93 16.62
C GLY A 64 12.50 7.74 17.54
N ALA A 65 11.38 7.07 17.33
CA ALA A 65 10.96 5.88 18.09
C ALA A 65 11.31 4.62 17.29
N SER A 66 12.60 4.27 17.26
CA SER A 66 13.19 3.24 16.39
C SER A 66 12.51 1.87 16.46
N LEU A 67 11.98 1.49 17.61
CA LEU A 67 11.25 0.23 17.78
C LEU A 67 9.75 0.50 17.92
N GLN A 68 8.98 -0.05 17.01
CA GLN A 68 7.52 0.03 17.01
C GLN A 68 6.89 -1.33 16.81
N GLN A 69 5.71 -1.50 17.38
CA GLN A 69 4.95 -2.74 17.28
C GLN A 69 3.51 -2.45 16.87
N ILE A 70 2.98 -3.27 15.98
CA ILE A 70 1.57 -3.25 15.62
C ILE A 70 0.99 -4.65 15.60
N GLN A 71 -0.28 -4.75 15.91
CA GLN A 71 -1.04 -5.98 15.82
C GLN A 71 -2.06 -5.86 14.67
N ILE A 72 -2.08 -6.84 13.78
CA ILE A 72 -3.04 -6.94 12.69
C ILE A 72 -3.72 -8.31 12.71
N GLU A 73 -4.91 -8.39 12.12
CA GLU A 73 -5.63 -9.64 11.92
C GLU A 73 -5.42 -10.14 10.50
N LEU A 74 -4.86 -11.36 10.38
CA LEU A 74 -4.80 -12.06 9.10
C LEU A 74 -6.15 -12.70 8.79
N GLN A 75 -6.78 -12.29 7.71
CA GLN A 75 -8.12 -12.75 7.31
C GLN A 75 -8.04 -13.75 6.14
N ARG A 76 -7.23 -14.79 6.27
CA ARG A 76 -6.91 -15.81 5.26
C ARG A 76 -6.12 -15.28 4.06
N GLY A 77 -5.49 -14.13 4.19
CA GLY A 77 -4.56 -13.59 3.20
C GLY A 77 -3.11 -13.95 3.53
N THR A 78 -2.21 -13.41 2.73
CA THR A 78 -0.77 -13.56 2.88
C THR A 78 -0.12 -12.20 3.07
N LEU A 79 0.58 -12.02 4.19
CA LEU A 79 1.50 -10.90 4.41
C LEU A 79 2.91 -11.33 3.98
N ALA A 80 3.57 -10.52 3.16
CA ALA A 80 4.93 -10.79 2.73
C ALA A 80 5.76 -9.52 2.60
N VAL A 81 7.07 -9.62 2.87
CA VAL A 81 8.05 -8.62 2.45
C VAL A 81 8.69 -9.11 1.17
N GLU A 82 8.57 -8.33 0.09
CA GLU A 82 8.98 -8.71 -1.25
C GLU A 82 9.99 -7.73 -1.84
N ASN A 83 11.00 -8.27 -2.53
CA ASN A 83 11.99 -7.45 -3.26
C ASN A 83 11.54 -7.28 -4.72
N LYS A 84 10.66 -6.31 -4.95
CA LYS A 84 10.10 -6.00 -6.29
C LYS A 84 10.42 -4.58 -6.76
N THR A 85 11.11 -3.79 -5.93
CA THR A 85 11.36 -2.38 -6.18
C THR A 85 12.85 -2.11 -6.19
N HIS A 86 13.29 -1.35 -7.18
CA HIS A 86 14.66 -0.86 -7.30
C HIS A 86 14.62 0.66 -7.49
N ILE A 87 15.44 1.39 -6.74
CA ILE A 87 15.55 2.85 -6.81
C ILE A 87 17.01 3.22 -7.07
N ALA A 88 17.26 3.92 -8.18
CA ALA A 88 18.53 4.56 -8.48
C ALA A 88 18.36 6.08 -8.36
N ILE A 89 19.21 6.74 -7.58
CA ILE A 89 19.17 8.19 -7.37
C ILE A 89 20.54 8.77 -7.70
N ARG A 90 20.56 9.79 -8.58
CA ARG A 90 21.77 10.57 -8.84
C ARG A 90 21.54 12.00 -8.37
N ILE A 91 22.45 12.51 -7.54
CA ILE A 91 22.44 13.88 -7.00
C ILE A 91 23.77 14.54 -7.32
N GLY A 92 23.80 15.34 -8.38
CA GLY A 92 25.05 15.86 -8.93
C GLY A 92 25.96 14.72 -9.39
N ASP A 93 27.13 14.57 -8.76
CA ASP A 93 28.13 13.55 -9.10
C ASP A 93 28.02 12.26 -8.27
N GLU A 94 27.14 12.22 -7.27
CA GLU A 94 26.93 11.06 -6.43
C GLU A 94 25.74 10.23 -6.91
N SER A 95 25.88 8.89 -6.83
CA SER A 95 24.84 7.93 -7.20
C SER A 95 24.60 6.96 -6.05
N PHE A 96 23.32 6.60 -5.87
CA PHE A 96 22.86 5.66 -4.87
C PHE A 96 22.00 4.60 -5.56
N ASP A 97 22.21 3.35 -5.19
CA ASP A 97 21.51 2.18 -5.72
C ASP A 97 20.85 1.46 -4.54
N LEU A 98 19.53 1.48 -4.48
CA LEU A 98 18.73 1.07 -3.33
C LEU A 98 17.73 0.02 -3.75
N TYR A 99 17.49 -0.93 -2.87
CA TYR A 99 16.56 -2.04 -3.08
C TYR A 99 15.49 -2.06 -1.97
N PRO A 100 14.65 -1.03 -1.88
CA PRO A 100 13.58 -1.02 -0.89
C PRO A 100 12.62 -2.17 -1.20
N ARG A 101 12.38 -2.99 -0.18
CA ARG A 101 11.38 -4.04 -0.26
C ARG A 101 10.02 -3.49 0.05
N SER A 102 8.98 -4.14 -0.42
CA SER A 102 7.60 -3.78 -0.10
C SER A 102 6.99 -4.77 0.88
N LEU A 103 6.29 -4.25 1.89
CA LEU A 103 5.43 -5.05 2.76
C LEU A 103 4.05 -5.10 2.12
N SER A 104 3.66 -6.26 1.63
CA SER A 104 2.39 -6.46 0.92
C SER A 104 1.48 -7.45 1.64
N TYR A 105 0.18 -7.25 1.48
CA TYR A 105 -0.84 -8.20 1.91
C TYR A 105 -1.77 -8.50 0.75
N GLN A 106 -1.93 -9.79 0.47
CA GLN A 106 -2.79 -10.28 -0.60
C GLN A 106 -3.96 -11.08 -0.05
N LEU A 107 -5.17 -10.75 -0.51
CA LEU A 107 -6.42 -11.46 -0.21
C LEU A 107 -7.21 -11.67 -1.52
N GLY A 108 -7.06 -12.83 -2.16
CA GLY A 108 -7.61 -13.07 -3.48
C GLY A 108 -7.06 -12.08 -4.50
N ASP A 109 -7.95 -11.34 -5.17
CA ASP A 109 -7.59 -10.30 -6.16
C ASP A 109 -7.28 -8.93 -5.55
N TYR A 110 -7.44 -8.80 -4.24
CA TYR A 110 -7.08 -7.59 -3.51
C TYR A 110 -5.65 -7.66 -3.02
N MET A 111 -4.90 -6.59 -3.24
CA MET A 111 -3.55 -6.41 -2.69
C MET A 111 -3.39 -4.99 -2.17
N ILE A 112 -2.75 -4.86 -1.03
CA ILE A 112 -2.28 -3.59 -0.49
C ILE A 112 -0.80 -3.71 -0.19
N SER A 113 -0.03 -2.69 -0.55
CA SER A 113 1.43 -2.72 -0.47
C SER A 113 1.95 -1.41 0.10
N PHE A 114 2.81 -1.51 1.11
CA PHE A 114 3.62 -0.43 1.64
C PHE A 114 5.00 -0.48 0.97
N GLU A 115 5.38 0.57 0.27
CA GLU A 115 6.60 0.65 -0.54
C GLU A 115 7.27 2.01 -0.36
N SER A 116 8.43 2.03 0.27
CA SER A 116 9.24 3.25 0.46
C SER A 116 8.44 4.47 0.94
N GLY A 117 7.61 4.29 1.97
CA GLY A 117 6.76 5.34 2.52
C GLY A 117 5.49 5.62 1.73
N ALA A 118 5.21 4.88 0.65
CA ALA A 118 3.93 4.93 -0.05
C ALA A 118 3.01 3.79 0.38
N LEU A 119 1.71 3.97 0.22
CA LEU A 119 0.72 2.92 0.38
C LEU A 119 -0.12 2.82 -0.90
N TRP A 120 0.03 1.70 -1.59
CA TRP A 120 -0.65 1.38 -2.83
C TRP A 120 -1.70 0.30 -2.62
N GLU A 121 -2.82 0.42 -3.28
CA GLU A 121 -3.88 -0.58 -3.27
C GLU A 121 -4.18 -1.03 -4.70
N SER A 122 -4.29 -2.32 -4.90
CA SER A 122 -4.64 -2.93 -6.18
C SER A 122 -5.84 -3.87 -6.04
N TYR A 123 -6.77 -3.80 -6.98
CA TYR A 123 -7.93 -4.65 -7.03
C TYR A 123 -8.31 -4.94 -8.49
N TYR A 124 -8.36 -6.22 -8.87
CA TYR A 124 -8.60 -6.68 -10.25
C TYR A 124 -7.69 -5.98 -11.29
N GLY A 125 -6.42 -5.75 -10.96
CA GLY A 125 -5.47 -5.11 -11.85
C GLY A 125 -5.55 -3.57 -11.91
N TYR A 126 -6.48 -2.95 -11.20
CA TYR A 126 -6.53 -1.50 -11.02
C TYR A 126 -5.79 -1.11 -9.74
N SER A 127 -4.85 -0.21 -9.87
CA SER A 127 -4.09 0.28 -8.73
C SER A 127 -4.44 1.74 -8.43
N LYS A 128 -4.41 2.10 -7.14
CA LYS A 128 -4.60 3.49 -6.68
C LYS A 128 -3.72 3.81 -5.49
N THR A 129 -3.47 5.09 -5.31
CA THR A 129 -2.74 5.64 -4.17
C THR A 129 -3.65 5.73 -2.95
N VAL A 130 -3.22 5.16 -1.83
CA VAL A 130 -3.84 5.34 -0.50
C VAL A 130 -3.08 6.38 0.30
N GLN A 131 -1.72 6.33 0.26
CA GLN A 131 -0.82 7.32 0.84
C GLN A 131 0.35 7.56 -0.10
N THR A 132 0.77 8.82 -0.21
CA THR A 132 1.87 9.22 -1.09
C THR A 132 3.23 8.89 -0.48
N PRO A 133 4.27 8.67 -1.32
CA PRO A 133 5.64 8.48 -0.87
C PRO A 133 6.20 9.64 -0.04
N ALA A 134 7.26 9.38 0.69
CA ALA A 134 7.97 10.39 1.49
C ALA A 134 9.00 11.20 0.67
N ILE A 135 8.62 11.55 -0.55
CA ILE A 135 9.38 12.43 -1.45
C ILE A 135 8.57 13.71 -1.64
N TYR A 136 9.13 14.86 -1.30
CA TYR A 136 8.41 16.13 -1.45
C TYR A 136 9.34 17.30 -1.73
N ILE A 137 8.80 18.30 -2.40
CA ILE A 137 9.50 19.58 -2.62
C ILE A 137 8.84 20.65 -1.77
N LYS A 138 9.65 21.38 -1.03
CA LYS A 138 9.25 22.53 -0.25
C LYS A 138 10.00 23.77 -0.75
N THR A 139 9.25 24.84 -1.02
CA THR A 139 9.86 26.15 -1.29
C THR A 139 10.03 26.87 0.05
N VAL A 140 11.28 27.25 0.36
CA VAL A 140 11.62 27.95 1.61
C VAL A 140 12.14 29.33 1.27
N GLN A 141 11.71 30.35 2.03
CA GLN A 141 12.35 31.67 1.96
C GLN A 141 13.68 31.63 2.70
N VAL A 142 14.76 32.04 2.03
CA VAL A 142 16.08 32.11 2.63
C VAL A 142 16.31 33.53 3.16
N PRO A 143 16.41 33.73 4.49
CA PRO A 143 16.44 35.08 5.09
C PRO A 143 17.65 35.93 4.71
N GLN A 144 18.75 35.32 4.24
CA GLN A 144 20.00 36.00 3.90
C GLN A 144 20.21 36.23 2.40
N ALA A 145 19.38 35.61 1.56
CA ALA A 145 19.41 35.87 0.12
C ALA A 145 18.02 36.35 -0.26
N SER A 146 17.92 37.43 -1.03
CA SER A 146 16.63 37.97 -1.51
C SER A 146 15.96 37.01 -2.51
N GLY A 147 15.54 35.83 -2.07
CA GLY A 147 14.95 34.82 -2.94
C GLY A 147 14.32 33.64 -2.21
N THR A 148 13.63 32.81 -2.98
CA THR A 148 13.08 31.52 -2.54
C THR A 148 14.00 30.41 -3.01
N GLU A 149 14.24 29.42 -2.16
CA GLU A 149 14.98 28.22 -2.48
C GLU A 149 14.04 27.01 -2.54
N ARG A 150 14.22 26.18 -3.58
CA ARG A 150 13.56 24.89 -3.71
C ARG A 150 14.35 23.85 -2.93
N VAL A 151 13.73 23.29 -1.91
CA VAL A 151 14.29 22.19 -1.13
C VAL A 151 13.57 20.90 -1.53
N LEU A 152 14.31 19.96 -2.09
CA LEU A 152 13.83 18.60 -2.36
C LEU A 152 14.21 17.71 -1.17
N VAL A 153 13.23 17.05 -0.60
CA VAL A 153 13.42 16.06 0.46
C VAL A 153 13.10 14.69 -0.09
N ILE A 154 14.05 13.79 0.00
CA ILE A 154 13.93 12.39 -0.42
C ILE A 154 14.24 11.53 0.80
N VAL A 155 13.26 10.76 1.24
CA VAL A 155 13.43 9.78 2.31
C VAL A 155 13.07 8.42 1.76
N ILE A 156 14.05 7.52 1.78
CA ILE A 156 13.88 6.14 1.34
C ILE A 156 14.00 5.24 2.57
N ASP A 157 13.16 4.25 2.64
CA ASP A 157 13.27 3.19 3.63
C ASP A 157 13.47 1.85 2.94
N GLU A 158 14.49 1.14 3.35
CA GLU A 158 14.80 -0.21 2.93
C GLU A 158 14.33 -1.18 4.01
N LEU A 159 13.28 -1.95 3.72
CA LEU A 159 12.87 -3.05 4.58
C LEU A 159 13.88 -4.18 4.45
N GLU A 160 14.45 -4.58 5.58
CA GLU A 160 15.31 -5.75 5.67
C GLU A 160 14.47 -6.98 6.01
N ASN A 161 15.02 -8.14 5.80
CA ASN A 161 14.42 -9.46 6.05
C ASN A 161 13.29 -9.86 5.06
N ASP A 162 13.30 -11.14 4.76
CA ASP A 162 12.21 -11.81 4.07
C ASP A 162 11.20 -12.30 5.10
N VAL A 163 9.97 -11.85 4.98
CA VAL A 163 8.84 -12.26 5.82
C VAL A 163 7.75 -12.81 4.91
N SER A 164 7.19 -13.95 5.28
CA SER A 164 5.99 -14.47 4.61
C SER A 164 5.13 -15.22 5.63
N VAL A 165 3.93 -14.71 5.85
CA VAL A 165 2.98 -15.29 6.82
C VAL A 165 1.60 -15.35 6.19
N SER A 166 1.02 -16.54 6.12
CA SER A 166 -0.32 -16.77 5.57
C SER A 166 -1.26 -17.39 6.60
N GLY A 167 -2.55 -17.17 6.44
CA GLY A 167 -3.57 -17.84 7.23
C GLY A 167 -4.51 -16.89 7.95
N GLU A 168 -4.98 -17.28 9.12
CA GLU A 168 -6.00 -16.59 9.92
C GLU A 168 -5.48 -16.40 11.36
N GLY A 169 -5.90 -15.33 12.03
CA GLY A 169 -5.53 -15.02 13.41
C GLY A 169 -4.75 -13.72 13.56
N LEU A 170 -4.30 -13.47 14.78
CA LEU A 170 -3.59 -12.26 15.12
C LEU A 170 -2.09 -12.40 14.83
N LEU A 171 -1.53 -11.38 14.19
CA LEU A 171 -0.12 -11.25 13.89
C LEU A 171 0.42 -9.97 14.51
N VAL A 172 1.52 -10.08 15.24
CA VAL A 172 2.32 -8.96 15.71
C VAL A 172 3.41 -8.69 14.69
N ILE A 173 3.54 -7.45 14.26
CA ILE A 173 4.63 -6.98 13.41
C ILE A 173 5.47 -6.01 14.23
N LEU A 174 6.76 -6.23 14.26
CA LEU A 174 7.75 -5.35 14.86
C LEU A 174 8.55 -4.66 13.75
N PHE A 175 8.71 -3.35 13.88
CA PHE A 175 9.56 -2.53 13.04
C PHE A 175 10.69 -1.99 13.89
N ASN A 176 11.92 -2.26 13.49
CA ASN A 176 13.11 -1.70 14.13
C ASN A 176 13.91 -0.93 13.08
N SER A 177 13.74 0.40 13.08
CA SER A 177 14.32 1.30 12.09
C SER A 177 15.58 1.97 12.61
N SER A 178 16.58 2.07 11.76
CA SER A 178 17.82 2.78 12.00
C SER A 178 18.16 3.70 10.84
N LEU A 179 18.75 4.85 11.15
CA LEU A 179 19.29 5.76 10.14
C LEU A 179 20.55 5.13 9.53
N ASP A 180 20.55 4.90 8.22
CA ASP A 180 21.73 4.41 7.49
C ASP A 180 22.53 5.58 6.90
N THR A 181 21.87 6.43 6.15
CA THR A 181 22.52 7.56 5.47
C THR A 181 21.67 8.82 5.60
N SER A 182 22.33 9.95 5.90
CA SER A 182 21.70 11.28 5.81
C SER A 182 22.68 12.27 5.22
N ARG A 183 22.30 12.93 4.11
CA ARG A 183 23.13 13.90 3.40
C ARG A 183 22.34 15.12 3.00
N ILE A 184 23.00 16.27 3.01
CA ILE A 184 22.45 17.54 2.55
C ILE A 184 23.35 18.08 1.46
N TYR A 185 22.77 18.30 0.29
CA TYR A 185 23.44 18.87 -0.87
C TYR A 185 22.92 20.28 -1.10
N SER A 186 23.83 21.24 -1.20
CA SER A 186 23.49 22.63 -1.46
C SER A 186 24.12 23.11 -2.77
N GLY A 187 23.70 24.28 -3.25
CA GLY A 187 24.29 24.91 -4.42
C GLY A 187 23.69 24.50 -5.75
N GLY A 188 22.43 24.16 -5.78
CA GLY A 188 21.68 23.92 -7.03
C GLY A 188 22.04 22.61 -7.71
N LYS A 189 21.63 21.49 -7.14
CA LYS A 189 21.91 20.15 -7.66
C LYS A 189 20.86 19.69 -8.67
N GLU A 190 21.32 19.03 -9.70
CA GLU A 190 20.49 18.20 -10.57
C GLU A 190 20.24 16.86 -9.89
N VAL A 191 19.00 16.40 -9.94
CA VAL A 191 18.55 15.15 -9.34
C VAL A 191 17.87 14.33 -10.41
N GLU A 192 18.36 13.14 -10.61
CA GLU A 192 17.70 12.09 -11.38
C GLU A 192 17.28 10.98 -10.42
N PHE A 193 15.99 10.69 -10.42
CA PHE A 193 15.38 9.66 -9.59
C PHE A 193 14.72 8.63 -10.51
N THR A 194 15.25 7.43 -10.52
CA THR A 194 14.71 6.31 -11.31
C THR A 194 14.19 5.24 -10.38
N ILE A 195 12.95 4.81 -10.60
CA ILE A 195 12.34 3.73 -9.85
C ILE A 195 11.77 2.68 -10.79
N THR A 196 12.07 1.42 -10.53
CA THR A 196 11.43 0.26 -11.14
C THR A 196 10.52 -0.36 -10.10
N SER A 197 9.20 -0.44 -10.38
CA SER A 197 8.19 -0.90 -9.44
C SER A 197 6.97 -1.44 -10.18
N PRO A 198 6.26 -2.43 -9.63
CA PRO A 198 4.94 -2.84 -10.12
C PRO A 198 3.90 -1.71 -10.11
N TYR A 199 4.16 -0.64 -9.35
CA TYR A 199 3.31 0.56 -9.24
C TYR A 199 3.84 1.75 -10.03
N ALA A 200 4.62 1.52 -11.08
CA ALA A 200 5.26 2.56 -11.88
C ALA A 200 4.29 3.67 -12.35
N ALA A 201 3.06 3.31 -12.74
CA ALA A 201 2.06 4.30 -13.14
C ALA A 201 1.68 5.29 -12.01
N LEU A 202 1.60 4.81 -10.77
CA LEU A 202 1.31 5.65 -9.62
C LEU A 202 2.52 6.49 -9.21
N TRP A 203 3.72 5.94 -9.38
CA TRP A 203 4.97 6.68 -9.21
C TRP A 203 5.10 7.80 -10.26
N GLU A 204 4.77 7.54 -11.52
CA GLU A 204 4.76 8.55 -12.58
C GLU A 204 3.82 9.71 -12.24
N GLU A 205 2.57 9.39 -11.85
CA GLU A 205 1.58 10.38 -11.43
C GLU A 205 2.10 11.24 -10.26
N TYR A 206 2.69 10.61 -9.28
CA TYR A 206 3.20 11.32 -8.10
C TYR A 206 4.44 12.18 -8.41
N LEU A 207 5.43 11.61 -9.10
CA LEU A 207 6.70 12.28 -9.39
C LEU A 207 6.54 13.42 -10.40
N SER A 208 5.52 13.39 -11.26
CA SER A 208 5.21 14.48 -12.19
C SER A 208 4.97 15.84 -11.52
N ASN A 209 4.66 15.84 -10.22
CA ASN A 209 4.52 17.06 -9.44
C ASN A 209 5.86 17.75 -9.12
N PHE A 210 6.99 17.06 -9.32
CA PHE A 210 8.30 17.53 -8.87
C PHE A 210 9.29 17.82 -9.97
N GLY A 211 9.11 17.24 -11.16
CA GLY A 211 10.05 17.41 -12.28
C GLY A 211 9.51 16.89 -13.59
N SER A 212 10.38 16.79 -14.57
CA SER A 212 10.09 16.11 -15.83
C SER A 212 10.14 14.62 -15.60
N VAL A 213 9.10 13.91 -16.05
CA VAL A 213 8.96 12.47 -15.82
C VAL A 213 8.83 11.74 -17.15
N SER A 214 9.52 10.62 -17.27
CA SER A 214 9.36 9.65 -18.34
C SER A 214 9.14 8.26 -17.77
N ARG A 215 8.31 7.46 -18.44
CA ARG A 215 8.06 6.07 -18.05
C ARG A 215 8.29 5.13 -19.22
N ASP A 216 9.00 4.05 -18.93
CA ASP A 216 9.16 2.90 -19.84
C ASP A 216 8.78 1.63 -19.07
N SER A 217 7.61 1.06 -19.42
CA SER A 217 7.02 -0.11 -18.75
C SER A 217 6.85 0.11 -17.24
N ASP A 218 7.63 -0.56 -16.43
CA ASP A 218 7.66 -0.53 -14.95
C ASP A 218 8.76 0.37 -14.37
N THR A 219 9.46 1.11 -15.21
CA THR A 219 10.50 2.03 -14.79
C THR A 219 10.07 3.47 -15.05
N VAL A 220 10.19 4.30 -14.02
CA VAL A 220 9.89 5.74 -14.06
C VAL A 220 11.15 6.51 -13.73
N THR A 221 11.49 7.48 -14.55
CA THR A 221 12.60 8.39 -14.30
C THR A 221 12.07 9.82 -14.17
N MET A 222 12.44 10.50 -13.08
CA MET A 222 12.18 11.91 -12.82
C MET A 222 13.47 12.69 -12.84
N GLU A 223 13.51 13.78 -13.60
CA GLU A 223 14.59 14.74 -13.59
C GLU A 223 14.11 16.06 -13.00
N THR A 224 14.85 16.60 -12.06
CA THR A 224 14.53 17.88 -11.43
C THR A 224 15.79 18.61 -10.97
N ARG A 225 15.65 19.88 -10.62
CA ARG A 225 16.72 20.68 -10.01
C ARG A 225 16.23 21.33 -8.73
N ALA A 226 17.03 21.24 -7.68
CA ALA A 226 16.74 21.86 -6.39
C ALA A 226 17.95 22.62 -5.86
N GLY A 227 17.70 23.74 -5.17
CA GLY A 227 18.74 24.53 -4.52
C GLY A 227 19.42 23.74 -3.41
N THR A 228 18.61 23.08 -2.61
CA THR A 228 19.05 22.13 -1.58
C THR A 228 18.34 20.80 -1.74
N VAL A 229 19.08 19.69 -1.59
CA VAL A 229 18.53 18.33 -1.54
C VAL A 229 18.85 17.72 -0.19
N VAL A 230 17.83 17.28 0.52
CA VAL A 230 17.95 16.47 1.74
C VAL A 230 17.67 15.03 1.38
N PHE A 231 18.68 14.19 1.46
CA PHE A 231 18.61 12.78 1.13
C PHE A 231 18.86 11.93 2.37
N THR A 232 17.92 11.04 2.68
CA THR A 232 17.99 10.21 3.87
C THR A 232 17.54 8.79 3.54
N VAL A 233 18.30 7.81 4.00
CA VAL A 233 17.99 6.38 3.89
C VAL A 233 17.89 5.81 5.28
N TYR A 234 16.80 5.09 5.52
CA TYR A 234 16.60 4.26 6.71
C TYR A 234 16.65 2.78 6.33
N LYS A 235 17.07 1.95 7.26
CA LYS A 235 16.95 0.50 7.21
C LYS A 235 16.03 0.03 8.31
N THR A 236 15.00 -0.73 7.95
CA THR A 236 13.99 -1.21 8.86
C THR A 236 13.93 -2.73 8.85
N ASN A 237 14.30 -3.32 9.97
CA ASN A 237 14.11 -4.75 10.21
C ASN A 237 12.63 -5.02 10.53
N VAL A 238 12.03 -5.97 9.83
CA VAL A 238 10.63 -6.39 10.01
C VAL A 238 10.59 -7.79 10.58
N GLU A 239 10.01 -7.95 11.77
CA GLU A 239 9.81 -9.26 12.40
C GLU A 239 8.33 -9.51 12.63
N THR A 240 7.92 -10.77 12.55
CA THR A 240 6.51 -11.15 12.75
C THR A 240 6.41 -12.31 13.74
N ASN A 241 5.46 -12.18 14.67
CA ASN A 241 5.13 -13.22 15.64
C ASN A 241 3.62 -13.49 15.63
N ARG A 242 3.22 -14.75 15.56
CA ARG A 242 1.81 -15.15 15.74
C ARG A 242 1.47 -15.25 17.22
N ILE A 243 0.26 -14.80 17.55
CA ILE A 243 -0.34 -14.98 18.88
C ILE A 243 -1.40 -16.08 18.82
#